data_09d338ddd537c4d56c28ffcce9c3eaf7
#
_entry.id   09d338ddd537c4d56c28ffcce9c3eaf7
#
_cell.length_a   1.000
_cell.length_b   1.000
_cell.length_c   1.000
_cell.angle_alpha   90.00
_cell.angle_beta   90.00
_cell.angle_gamma   90.00
#
_symmetry.space_group_name_H-M   'P 1'
#
loop_
_entity.id
_entity.type
_entity.pdbx_description
1 polymer ?
#
loop_
_entity_poly.entity_id
_entity_poly.type
_entity_poly.pdbx_seq_one_letter_code
_entity_poly.pdbx_strand_id
1 'polypeptide(L)'
;PYFKKSASAYHRKEGKYHSHSGPLKLTPAGNFNDVDEAFINACVESGSKINNDFYNENLNGVGRYDVKVWNGKRQSSAEAYLKNKPKNLTIYKNTLVIKILFEKSKAIGLDLSNGKVYASSEIILSLGAFGSPKCLMLSGIGPSKHLKDMGIDVLNDLPGVGENLHDHPIMPMNWELKNNHMSFSKYQRIDRAIIVGLQYIFFKKGVTSAPFWSTNLFHSIISCGEF
;
A
#
# COMPACT_ATOMS: atom_id res chain seq x y z
N PRO A 1 -5.24 14.64 -10.06
CA PRO A 1 -6.71 14.41 -10.10
C PRO A 1 -7.10 13.08 -9.45
N TYR A 2 -6.38 11.97 -9.72
CA TYR A 2 -6.79 10.62 -9.30
C TYR A 2 -6.68 10.38 -7.78
N PHE A 3 -5.68 10.93 -7.10
CA PHE A 3 -5.61 10.85 -5.63
C PHE A 3 -6.84 11.46 -4.96
N LYS A 4 -7.32 12.60 -5.47
CA LYS A 4 -8.57 13.23 -4.98
C LYS A 4 -9.81 12.37 -5.24
N LYS A 5 -9.86 11.65 -6.36
CA LYS A 5 -10.95 10.71 -6.64
C LYS A 5 -10.90 9.45 -5.77
N SER A 6 -9.70 9.03 -5.37
CA SER A 6 -9.50 7.77 -4.65
C SER A 6 -9.64 7.90 -3.13
N ALA A 7 -9.26 9.02 -2.55
CA ALA A 7 -9.14 9.18 -1.10
C ALA A 7 -9.95 10.34 -0.54
N SER A 8 -10.36 10.18 0.73
CA SER A 8 -11.02 11.21 1.54
C SER A 8 -10.20 11.46 2.80
N ALA A 9 -9.71 12.68 2.98
CA ALA A 9 -8.96 13.13 4.15
C ALA A 9 -9.77 14.22 4.89
N TYR A 10 -10.81 13.80 5.62
CA TYR A 10 -11.75 14.74 6.28
C TYR A 10 -11.13 15.67 7.31
N HIS A 11 -9.98 15.33 7.85
CA HIS A 11 -9.22 16.14 8.81
C HIS A 11 -8.39 17.25 8.14
N ARG A 12 -8.35 17.27 6.79
CA ARG A 12 -7.64 18.29 5.99
C ARG A 12 -8.62 19.16 5.25
N LYS A 13 -8.21 20.42 4.98
CA LYS A 13 -9.00 21.33 4.15
C LYS A 13 -9.07 20.82 2.71
N GLU A 14 -10.26 20.79 2.15
CA GLU A 14 -10.46 20.47 0.74
C GLU A 14 -9.77 21.49 -0.16
N GLY A 15 -9.12 21.03 -1.24
CA GLY A 15 -8.35 21.94 -2.11
C GLY A 15 -7.62 21.24 -3.24
N LYS A 16 -6.47 21.77 -3.64
CA LYS A 16 -5.67 21.27 -4.76
C LYS A 16 -5.27 19.80 -4.58
N TYR A 17 -4.88 19.41 -3.36
CA TYR A 17 -4.33 18.08 -3.06
C TYR A 17 -5.29 17.16 -2.33
N HIS A 18 -6.24 17.68 -1.58
CA HIS A 18 -7.15 16.92 -0.72
C HIS A 18 -8.58 16.97 -1.21
N SER A 19 -9.32 15.93 -0.92
CA SER A 19 -10.74 15.78 -1.20
C SER A 19 -11.44 15.05 -0.05
N HIS A 20 -12.76 15.22 0.05
CA HIS A 20 -13.62 14.50 0.97
C HIS A 20 -14.53 13.49 0.26
N SER A 21 -14.37 13.30 -1.05
CA SER A 21 -15.31 12.52 -1.87
C SER A 21 -14.85 11.11 -2.24
N GLY A 22 -13.57 10.78 -2.03
CA GLY A 22 -13.03 9.47 -2.38
C GLY A 22 -13.50 8.34 -1.45
N PRO A 23 -13.57 7.10 -1.92
CA PRO A 23 -14.04 5.97 -1.12
C PRO A 23 -13.05 5.52 -0.04
N LEU A 24 -11.75 5.73 -0.25
CA LEU A 24 -10.69 5.35 0.69
C LEU A 24 -10.54 6.43 1.76
N LYS A 25 -10.93 6.13 2.99
CA LYS A 25 -10.87 7.08 4.10
C LYS A 25 -9.50 7.07 4.76
N LEU A 26 -8.96 8.28 4.97
CA LEU A 26 -7.69 8.53 5.62
C LEU A 26 -7.90 9.24 6.94
N THR A 27 -7.05 8.93 7.92
CA THR A 27 -6.96 9.66 9.19
C THR A 27 -5.50 9.97 9.50
N PRO A 28 -5.21 10.97 10.33
CA PRO A 28 -3.86 11.14 10.86
C PRO A 28 -3.43 9.87 11.56
N ALA A 29 -2.16 9.51 11.46
CA ALA A 29 -1.60 8.45 12.28
C ALA A 29 -1.86 8.78 13.75
N GLY A 30 -2.67 7.97 14.41
CA GLY A 30 -3.17 8.22 15.76
C GLY A 30 -2.43 7.38 16.80
N ASN A 31 -2.65 7.74 18.06
CA ASN A 31 -2.07 7.16 19.27
C ASN A 31 -0.56 7.36 19.39
N PHE A 32 -0.26 8.62 19.60
CA PHE A 32 1.07 9.07 19.86
C PHE A 32 1.55 8.50 21.18
N ASN A 33 2.72 7.92 21.13
CA ASN A 33 3.49 7.67 22.32
C ASN A 33 4.48 8.83 22.51
N ASP A 34 5.03 8.95 23.71
CA ASP A 34 6.02 9.98 24.03
C ASP A 34 7.26 9.91 23.12
N VAL A 35 7.52 8.75 22.49
CA VAL A 35 8.63 8.54 21.55
C VAL A 35 8.40 9.31 20.25
N ASP A 36 7.16 9.36 19.75
CA ASP A 36 6.84 10.11 18.53
C ASP A 36 7.07 11.59 18.72
N GLU A 37 6.65 12.14 19.86
CA GLU A 37 6.89 13.55 20.21
C GLU A 37 8.38 13.82 20.40
N ALA A 38 9.09 12.95 21.13
CA ALA A 38 10.51 13.07 21.32
C ALA A 38 11.28 13.05 19.99
N PHE A 39 10.87 12.17 19.06
CA PHE A 39 11.47 12.11 17.71
C PHE A 39 11.22 13.40 16.93
N ILE A 40 9.98 13.92 16.91
CA ILE A 40 9.65 15.17 16.22
C ILE A 40 10.48 16.33 16.80
N ASN A 41 10.53 16.44 18.12
CA ASN A 41 11.29 17.50 18.80
C ASN A 41 12.78 17.42 18.48
N ALA A 42 13.38 16.23 18.55
CA ALA A 42 14.80 16.02 18.20
C ALA A 42 15.11 16.41 16.75
N CYS A 43 14.21 16.08 15.81
CA CYS A 43 14.36 16.50 14.41
C CYS A 43 14.28 18.04 14.27
N VAL A 44 13.39 18.68 15.01
CA VAL A 44 13.27 20.16 15.01
C VAL A 44 14.51 20.81 15.61
N GLU A 45 15.00 20.30 16.72
CA GLU A 45 16.26 20.75 17.33
C GLU A 45 17.46 20.58 16.38
N SER A 46 17.44 19.55 15.52
CA SER A 46 18.44 19.31 14.47
C SER A 46 18.23 20.17 13.21
N GLY A 47 17.29 21.13 13.22
CA GLY A 47 17.05 22.07 12.14
C GLY A 47 15.98 21.64 11.11
N SER A 48 15.29 20.52 11.32
CA SER A 48 14.20 20.13 10.44
C SER A 48 12.96 20.99 10.69
N LYS A 49 12.21 21.30 9.63
CA LYS A 49 10.93 22.00 9.75
C LYS A 49 9.79 21.01 10.04
N ILE A 50 8.81 21.45 10.82
CA ILE A 50 7.57 20.67 10.99
C ILE A 50 6.81 20.68 9.67
N ASN A 51 6.41 19.48 9.22
CA ASN A 51 5.52 19.31 8.08
C ASN A 51 4.26 18.54 8.55
N ASN A 52 3.15 19.24 8.55
CA ASN A 52 1.86 18.68 8.95
C ASN A 52 1.10 18.03 7.79
N ASP A 53 1.64 18.10 6.56
CA ASP A 53 1.00 17.58 5.36
C ASP A 53 2.01 17.10 4.33
N PHE A 54 2.28 15.82 4.31
CA PHE A 54 3.17 15.15 3.33
C PHE A 54 2.51 14.86 1.99
N TYR A 55 1.29 15.33 1.75
CA TYR A 55 0.54 15.11 0.51
C TYR A 55 0.33 16.42 -0.26
N ASN A 56 1.19 17.40 -0.03
CA ASN A 56 1.22 18.67 -0.75
C ASN A 56 2.48 18.82 -1.61
N GLU A 57 2.82 20.03 -2.04
CA GLU A 57 4.01 20.32 -2.88
C GLU A 57 5.33 20.15 -2.13
N ASN A 58 5.33 20.33 -0.82
CA ASN A 58 6.55 20.25 0.00
C ASN A 58 6.53 18.95 0.83
N LEU A 59 7.38 18.03 0.47
CA LEU A 59 7.52 16.74 1.17
C LEU A 59 8.56 16.82 2.32
N ASN A 60 9.44 17.84 2.32
CA ASN A 60 10.50 17.94 3.32
C ASN A 60 9.95 18.30 4.71
N GLY A 61 10.56 17.74 5.73
CA GLY A 61 10.26 18.04 7.13
C GLY A 61 9.88 16.81 7.93
N VAL A 62 9.63 17.04 9.22
CA VAL A 62 9.22 16.00 10.17
C VAL A 62 7.77 16.20 10.58
N GLY A 63 7.04 15.14 10.72
CA GLY A 63 5.64 15.19 11.16
C GLY A 63 4.93 13.86 11.08
N ARG A 64 3.63 13.90 11.23
CA ARG A 64 2.75 12.74 11.20
C ARG A 64 2.14 12.59 9.82
N TYR A 65 2.06 11.37 9.35
CA TYR A 65 1.46 11.05 8.06
C TYR A 65 0.02 10.53 8.21
N ASP A 66 -0.68 10.49 7.11
CA ASP A 66 -2.03 9.93 7.07
C ASP A 66 -1.99 8.43 6.86
N VAL A 67 -2.89 7.72 7.51
CA VAL A 67 -3.01 6.27 7.43
C VAL A 67 -4.36 5.84 6.89
N LYS A 68 -4.38 4.68 6.25
CA LYS A 68 -5.60 4.05 5.74
C LYS A 68 -6.32 3.31 6.86
N VAL A 69 -6.76 4.07 7.85
CA VAL A 69 -7.54 3.57 8.99
C VAL A 69 -8.78 4.44 9.13
N TRP A 70 -9.92 3.82 9.40
CA TRP A 70 -11.17 4.51 9.66
C TRP A 70 -11.93 3.78 10.76
N ASN A 71 -12.33 4.51 11.79
CA ASN A 71 -12.98 3.94 12.97
C ASN A 71 -12.21 2.72 13.54
N GLY A 72 -10.88 2.86 13.67
CA GLY A 72 -10.00 1.84 14.18
C GLY A 72 -9.84 0.60 13.29
N LYS A 73 -10.33 0.62 12.05
CA LYS A 73 -10.21 -0.49 11.09
C LYS A 73 -9.39 -0.07 9.88
N ARG A 74 -8.51 -0.97 9.43
CA ARG A 74 -7.75 -0.79 8.19
C ARG A 74 -8.70 -0.67 7.00
N GLN A 75 -8.51 0.38 6.20
CA GLN A 75 -9.19 0.56 4.92
C GLN A 75 -8.38 -0.10 3.80
N SER A 76 -8.76 -1.32 3.44
CA SER A 76 -8.21 -1.95 2.23
C SER A 76 -8.93 -1.43 0.98
N SER A 77 -8.34 -1.65 -0.20
CA SER A 77 -9.02 -1.34 -1.47
C SER A 77 -10.33 -2.11 -1.61
N ALA A 78 -10.39 -3.35 -1.13
CA ALA A 78 -11.63 -4.13 -1.11
C ALA A 78 -12.71 -3.47 -0.23
N GLU A 79 -12.37 -3.03 0.98
CA GLU A 79 -13.31 -2.34 1.86
C GLU A 79 -13.77 -1.00 1.28
N ALA A 80 -12.87 -0.25 0.65
CA ALA A 80 -13.18 1.06 0.09
C ALA A 80 -14.01 0.97 -1.20
N TYR A 81 -13.69 0.05 -2.10
CA TYR A 81 -14.27 0.03 -3.46
C TYR A 81 -15.27 -1.09 -3.70
N LEU A 82 -15.20 -2.21 -2.95
CA LEU A 82 -16.05 -3.37 -3.22
C LEU A 82 -17.21 -3.53 -2.24
N LYS A 83 -17.23 -2.78 -1.14
CA LYS A 83 -18.34 -2.83 -0.17
C LYS A 83 -19.68 -2.52 -0.82
N ASN A 84 -19.69 -1.50 -1.68
CA ASN A 84 -20.87 -1.08 -2.44
C ASN A 84 -20.62 -1.34 -3.94
N LYS A 85 -20.24 -2.58 -4.28
CA LYS A 85 -19.94 -2.94 -5.67
C LYS A 85 -21.14 -2.73 -6.58
N PRO A 86 -20.95 -2.29 -7.83
CA PRO A 86 -22.02 -2.18 -8.81
C PRO A 86 -22.59 -3.56 -9.15
N LYS A 87 -23.87 -3.61 -9.54
CA LYS A 87 -24.59 -4.86 -9.82
C LYS A 87 -23.96 -5.69 -10.94
N ASN A 88 -23.35 -5.04 -11.90
CA ASN A 88 -22.68 -5.68 -13.04
C ASN A 88 -21.24 -6.15 -12.76
N LEU A 89 -20.75 -6.05 -11.51
CA LEU A 89 -19.43 -6.55 -11.13
C LEU A 89 -19.54 -7.97 -10.56
N THR A 90 -18.92 -8.94 -11.22
CA THR A 90 -18.75 -10.31 -10.71
C THR A 90 -17.35 -10.47 -10.15
N ILE A 91 -17.21 -11.05 -8.97
CA ILE A 91 -15.93 -11.31 -8.30
C ILE A 91 -15.75 -12.80 -8.08
N TYR A 92 -14.77 -13.39 -8.73
CA TYR A 92 -14.36 -14.78 -8.50
C TYR A 92 -13.31 -14.80 -7.37
N LYS A 93 -13.69 -15.36 -6.23
CA LYS A 93 -12.77 -15.55 -5.09
C LYS A 93 -12.13 -16.93 -5.16
N ASN A 94 -10.96 -17.08 -4.52
CA ASN A 94 -10.23 -18.36 -4.44
C ASN A 94 -9.99 -18.99 -5.84
N THR A 95 -9.79 -18.15 -6.84
CA THR A 95 -9.62 -18.55 -8.22
C THR A 95 -8.26 -18.08 -8.71
N LEU A 96 -7.40 -19.01 -9.07
CA LEU A 96 -6.09 -18.70 -9.63
C LEU A 96 -6.23 -18.49 -11.14
N VAL A 97 -5.66 -17.40 -11.64
CA VAL A 97 -5.44 -17.20 -13.08
C VAL A 97 -4.17 -17.96 -13.47
N ILE A 98 -4.30 -18.94 -14.38
CA ILE A 98 -3.20 -19.77 -14.85
C ILE A 98 -2.49 -19.06 -15.98
N LYS A 99 -3.23 -18.67 -17.03
CA LYS A 99 -2.70 -17.96 -18.20
C LYS A 99 -3.79 -17.20 -18.95
N ILE A 100 -3.36 -16.35 -19.86
CA ILE A 100 -4.21 -15.66 -20.81
C ILE A 100 -4.42 -16.57 -22.01
N LEU A 101 -5.65 -16.63 -22.52
CA LEU A 101 -6.01 -17.33 -23.74
C LEU A 101 -5.92 -16.40 -24.93
N PHE A 102 -5.26 -16.87 -25.98
CA PHE A 102 -5.09 -16.12 -27.22
C PHE A 102 -5.72 -16.83 -28.40
N GLU A 103 -6.28 -16.05 -29.32
CA GLU A 103 -6.60 -16.47 -30.67
C GLU A 103 -5.74 -15.63 -31.60
N LYS A 104 -4.77 -16.29 -32.28
CA LYS A 104 -3.68 -15.58 -32.97
C LYS A 104 -2.95 -14.64 -32.00
N SER A 105 -2.95 -13.34 -32.25
CA SER A 105 -2.37 -12.31 -31.38
C SER A 105 -3.36 -11.57 -30.49
N LYS A 106 -4.64 -11.95 -30.50
CA LYS A 106 -5.68 -11.30 -29.69
C LYS A 106 -5.92 -12.06 -28.40
N ALA A 107 -5.83 -11.38 -27.26
CA ALA A 107 -6.25 -11.93 -25.98
C ALA A 107 -7.78 -12.06 -25.94
N ILE A 108 -8.29 -13.27 -25.71
CA ILE A 108 -9.72 -13.59 -25.79
C ILE A 108 -10.30 -14.03 -24.45
N GLY A 109 -9.48 -14.36 -23.46
CA GLY A 109 -9.96 -14.87 -22.18
C GLY A 109 -8.85 -15.27 -21.24
N LEU A 110 -9.25 -15.93 -20.16
CA LEU A 110 -8.35 -16.45 -19.13
C LEU A 110 -8.61 -17.94 -18.88
N ASP A 111 -7.54 -18.69 -18.68
CA ASP A 111 -7.57 -20.02 -18.12
C ASP A 111 -7.45 -19.92 -16.60
N LEU A 112 -8.39 -20.47 -15.89
CA LEU A 112 -8.51 -20.36 -14.44
C LEU A 112 -8.40 -21.76 -13.81
N SER A 113 -8.10 -21.83 -12.53
CA SER A 113 -8.05 -23.09 -11.78
C SER A 113 -9.37 -23.86 -11.74
N ASN A 114 -10.49 -23.21 -12.03
CA ASN A 114 -11.84 -23.77 -11.99
C ASN A 114 -12.61 -23.62 -13.31
N GLY A 115 -11.92 -23.38 -14.43
CA GLY A 115 -12.55 -23.26 -15.76
C GLY A 115 -11.98 -22.11 -16.57
N LYS A 116 -12.72 -21.70 -17.60
CA LYS A 116 -12.31 -20.62 -18.49
C LYS A 116 -13.33 -19.49 -18.48
N VAL A 117 -12.84 -18.26 -18.64
CA VAL A 117 -13.69 -17.09 -18.87
C VAL A 117 -13.22 -16.36 -20.12
N TYR A 118 -14.15 -15.79 -20.85
CA TYR A 118 -13.87 -15.10 -22.11
C TYR A 118 -14.19 -13.61 -21.95
N ALA A 119 -13.36 -12.77 -22.55
CA ALA A 119 -13.52 -11.32 -22.52
C ALA A 119 -14.16 -10.84 -23.84
N SER A 120 -15.19 -10.03 -23.73
CA SER A 120 -15.81 -9.39 -24.89
C SER A 120 -15.10 -8.13 -25.36
N SER A 121 -14.31 -7.49 -24.47
CA SER A 121 -13.62 -6.24 -24.75
C SER A 121 -12.13 -6.32 -24.37
N GLU A 122 -11.80 -6.22 -23.09
CA GLU A 122 -10.42 -6.06 -22.60
C GLU A 122 -10.09 -7.04 -21.48
N ILE A 123 -8.79 -7.33 -21.32
CA ILE A 123 -8.24 -8.03 -20.18
C ILE A 123 -7.23 -7.12 -19.50
N ILE A 124 -7.48 -6.79 -18.23
CA ILE A 124 -6.63 -5.89 -17.45
C ILE A 124 -5.83 -6.71 -16.44
N LEU A 125 -4.50 -6.65 -16.53
CA LEU A 125 -3.60 -7.30 -15.59
C LEU A 125 -3.27 -6.36 -14.43
N SER A 126 -3.65 -6.76 -13.22
CA SER A 126 -3.36 -6.04 -11.98
C SER A 126 -2.86 -7.01 -10.89
N LEU A 127 -1.98 -7.95 -11.27
CA LEU A 127 -1.50 -9.05 -10.43
C LEU A 127 -0.27 -8.67 -9.58
N GLY A 128 0.16 -7.40 -9.64
CA GLY A 128 1.36 -6.91 -8.96
C GLY A 128 2.65 -7.19 -9.72
N ALA A 129 3.77 -6.75 -9.13
CA ALA A 129 5.09 -6.76 -9.77
C ALA A 129 5.59 -8.16 -10.14
N PHE A 130 5.23 -9.19 -9.39
CA PHE A 130 5.55 -10.58 -9.69
C PHE A 130 4.47 -11.28 -10.51
N GLY A 131 3.20 -11.05 -10.17
CA GLY A 131 2.09 -11.80 -10.75
C GLY A 131 1.84 -11.47 -12.21
N SER A 132 1.93 -10.20 -12.61
CA SER A 132 1.68 -9.77 -13.99
C SER A 132 2.73 -10.30 -14.96
N PRO A 133 4.06 -10.16 -14.72
CA PRO A 133 5.06 -10.77 -15.58
C PRO A 133 4.95 -12.30 -15.62
N LYS A 134 4.73 -12.94 -14.48
CA LYS A 134 4.52 -14.40 -14.44
C LYS A 134 3.35 -14.85 -15.32
N CYS A 135 2.22 -14.15 -15.23
CA CYS A 135 1.04 -14.47 -16.04
C CYS A 135 1.32 -14.30 -17.55
N LEU A 136 2.04 -13.24 -17.92
CA LEU A 136 2.46 -13.02 -19.31
C LEU A 136 3.39 -14.13 -19.79
N MET A 137 4.43 -14.49 -19.01
CA MET A 137 5.37 -15.55 -19.38
C MET A 137 4.67 -16.91 -19.53
N LEU A 138 3.78 -17.28 -18.59
CA LEU A 138 2.98 -18.51 -18.69
C LEU A 138 2.03 -18.52 -19.90
N SER A 139 1.77 -17.34 -20.46
CA SER A 139 0.96 -17.16 -21.66
C SER A 139 1.79 -17.07 -22.96
N GLY A 140 3.10 -17.31 -22.89
CA GLY A 140 4.01 -17.27 -24.03
C GLY A 140 4.50 -15.86 -24.40
N ILE A 141 4.35 -14.88 -23.52
CA ILE A 141 4.80 -13.51 -23.74
C ILE A 141 5.93 -13.17 -22.78
N GLY A 142 7.15 -12.99 -23.29
CA GLY A 142 8.33 -12.72 -22.47
C GLY A 142 9.63 -12.99 -23.24
N PRO A 143 10.79 -13.05 -22.54
CA PRO A 143 12.08 -13.34 -23.15
C PRO A 143 12.08 -14.72 -23.80
N SER A 144 12.23 -14.78 -25.13
CA SER A 144 12.03 -16.00 -25.90
C SER A 144 12.96 -17.15 -25.49
N LYS A 145 14.22 -16.83 -25.15
CA LYS A 145 15.17 -17.83 -24.65
C LYS A 145 14.69 -18.45 -23.35
N HIS A 146 14.33 -17.63 -22.38
CA HIS A 146 13.84 -18.10 -21.08
C HIS A 146 12.57 -18.93 -21.19
N LEU A 147 11.62 -18.50 -22.04
CA LEU A 147 10.38 -19.24 -22.26
C LEU A 147 10.66 -20.64 -22.86
N LYS A 148 11.55 -20.73 -23.86
CA LYS A 148 11.96 -22.01 -24.46
C LYS A 148 12.67 -22.92 -23.46
N ASP A 149 13.56 -22.38 -22.64
CA ASP A 149 14.25 -23.12 -21.58
C ASP A 149 13.28 -23.70 -20.54
N MET A 150 12.13 -23.02 -20.34
CA MET A 150 11.03 -23.49 -19.47
C MET A 150 9.99 -24.38 -20.17
N GLY A 151 10.18 -24.70 -21.46
CA GLY A 151 9.23 -25.51 -22.23
C GLY A 151 7.93 -24.79 -22.56
N ILE A 152 7.95 -23.45 -22.61
CA ILE A 152 6.79 -22.62 -22.93
C ILE A 152 6.90 -22.14 -24.38
N ASP A 153 5.85 -22.37 -25.16
CA ASP A 153 5.75 -21.89 -26.53
C ASP A 153 5.76 -20.34 -26.57
N VAL A 154 6.62 -19.78 -27.41
CA VAL A 154 6.76 -18.34 -27.55
C VAL A 154 5.68 -17.79 -28.48
N LEU A 155 4.76 -17.03 -27.91
CA LEU A 155 3.76 -16.29 -28.67
C LEU A 155 4.29 -14.92 -29.11
N ASN A 156 4.99 -14.23 -28.22
CA ASN A 156 5.59 -12.92 -28.50
C ASN A 156 6.87 -12.76 -27.69
N ASP A 157 7.97 -12.45 -28.37
CA ASP A 157 9.25 -12.16 -27.73
C ASP A 157 9.26 -10.73 -27.19
N LEU A 158 9.13 -10.58 -25.87
CA LEU A 158 9.19 -9.32 -25.15
C LEU A 158 10.25 -9.41 -24.04
N PRO A 159 11.52 -9.04 -24.33
CA PRO A 159 12.62 -9.19 -23.39
C PRO A 159 12.45 -8.42 -22.08
N GLY A 160 11.67 -7.31 -22.10
CA GLY A 160 11.43 -6.49 -20.90
C GLY A 160 10.47 -7.08 -19.89
N VAL A 161 9.76 -8.17 -20.20
CA VAL A 161 8.83 -8.80 -19.26
C VAL A 161 9.58 -9.46 -18.11
N GLY A 162 9.36 -8.99 -16.90
CA GLY A 162 10.02 -9.49 -15.69
C GLY A 162 11.36 -8.83 -15.38
N GLU A 163 11.82 -7.94 -16.22
CA GLU A 163 13.05 -7.17 -16.01
C GLU A 163 12.81 -5.91 -15.16
N ASN A 164 13.90 -5.32 -14.68
CA ASN A 164 13.90 -4.05 -13.94
C ASN A 164 12.99 -4.03 -12.70
N LEU A 165 12.92 -5.13 -11.96
CA LEU A 165 12.22 -5.17 -10.70
C LEU A 165 12.94 -4.29 -9.68
N HIS A 166 12.23 -3.30 -9.17
CA HIS A 166 12.75 -2.36 -8.17
C HIS A 166 11.92 -2.42 -6.89
N ASP A 167 12.58 -2.26 -5.75
CA ASP A 167 11.94 -2.07 -4.46
C ASP A 167 12.69 -1.02 -3.64
N HIS A 168 12.08 -0.53 -2.58
CA HIS A 168 12.70 0.44 -1.69
C HIS A 168 13.82 -0.22 -0.88
N PRO A 169 15.03 0.35 -0.88
CA PRO A 169 16.05 -0.07 0.08
C PRO A 169 15.60 0.32 1.49
N ILE A 170 15.58 -0.65 2.40
CA ILE A 170 15.21 -0.42 3.79
C ILE A 170 16.37 -0.85 4.67
N MET A 171 16.79 0.06 5.56
CA MET A 171 17.75 -0.24 6.62
C MET A 171 17.05 -0.05 7.98
N PRO A 172 16.55 -1.11 8.61
CA PRO A 172 15.93 -1.00 9.93
C PRO A 172 16.99 -0.72 10.98
N MET A 173 16.80 0.35 11.74
CA MET A 173 17.61 0.65 12.93
C MET A 173 16.74 0.48 14.16
N ASN A 174 17.22 -0.37 15.09
CA ASN A 174 16.55 -0.63 16.34
C ASN A 174 17.33 0.03 17.49
N TRP A 175 16.60 0.73 18.35
CA TRP A 175 17.17 1.41 19.50
C TRP A 175 16.54 0.89 20.79
N GLU A 176 17.35 0.68 21.79
CA GLU A 176 16.89 0.38 23.14
C GLU A 176 16.62 1.67 23.88
N LEU A 177 15.44 1.78 24.47
CA LEU A 177 15.05 2.93 25.27
C LEU A 177 15.57 2.78 26.70
N LYS A 178 16.30 3.77 27.20
CA LYS A 178 16.73 3.81 28.60
C LYS A 178 15.55 3.80 29.58
N ASN A 179 14.42 4.32 29.16
CA ASN A 179 13.19 4.37 29.95
C ASN A 179 12.10 3.48 29.35
N ASN A 180 11.88 2.32 29.98
CA ASN A 180 10.89 1.32 29.51
C ASN A 180 9.43 1.83 29.53
N HIS A 181 9.12 2.91 30.23
CA HIS A 181 7.76 3.46 30.24
C HIS A 181 7.30 3.99 28.89
N MET A 182 8.24 4.38 28.02
CA MET A 182 7.97 4.83 26.66
C MET A 182 7.88 3.66 25.65
N SER A 183 8.33 2.48 26.02
CA SER A 183 8.39 1.33 25.11
C SER A 183 7.02 0.65 24.93
N PHE A 184 6.80 0.10 23.74
CA PHE A 184 5.66 -0.78 23.43
C PHE A 184 5.65 -2.07 24.26
N SER A 185 6.78 -2.49 24.79
CA SER A 185 6.90 -3.68 25.65
C SER A 185 5.99 -3.64 26.86
N LYS A 186 5.64 -2.44 27.34
CA LYS A 186 4.67 -2.26 28.43
C LYS A 186 3.30 -2.87 28.15
N TYR A 187 2.92 -3.01 26.87
CA TYR A 187 1.63 -3.59 26.45
C TYR A 187 1.71 -5.10 26.18
N GLN A 188 2.89 -5.69 26.21
CA GLN A 188 3.09 -7.13 25.99
C GLN A 188 2.79 -7.97 27.24
N ARG A 189 2.67 -7.36 28.42
CA ARG A 189 2.20 -8.04 29.62
C ARG A 189 0.74 -8.48 29.44
N ILE A 190 0.42 -9.70 29.81
CA ILE A 190 -0.89 -10.33 29.60
C ILE A 190 -2.03 -9.48 30.16
N ASP A 191 -1.87 -8.95 31.39
CA ASP A 191 -2.85 -8.09 32.05
C ASP A 191 -3.17 -6.83 31.21
N ARG A 192 -2.15 -6.18 30.68
CA ARG A 192 -2.31 -4.98 29.83
C ARG A 192 -2.77 -5.32 28.42
N ALA A 193 -2.32 -6.42 27.85
CA ALA A 193 -2.75 -6.90 26.55
C ALA A 193 -4.27 -7.17 26.52
N ILE A 194 -4.82 -7.74 27.59
CA ILE A 194 -6.27 -7.94 27.75
C ILE A 194 -7.01 -6.61 27.75
N ILE A 195 -6.55 -5.64 28.54
CA ILE A 195 -7.16 -4.30 28.61
C ILE A 195 -7.14 -3.61 27.24
N VAL A 196 -6.00 -3.64 26.56
CA VAL A 196 -5.83 -3.08 25.22
C VAL A 196 -6.73 -3.78 24.20
N GLY A 197 -6.86 -5.10 24.29
CA GLY A 197 -7.76 -5.90 23.47
C GLY A 197 -9.22 -5.53 23.67
N LEU A 198 -9.66 -5.45 24.92
CA LEU A 198 -11.03 -5.04 25.27
C LEU A 198 -11.32 -3.59 24.81
N GLN A 199 -10.38 -2.68 25.03
CA GLN A 199 -10.50 -1.30 24.55
C GLN A 199 -10.71 -1.25 23.03
N TYR A 200 -9.98 -2.06 22.27
CA TYR A 200 -10.16 -2.13 20.83
C TYR A 200 -11.49 -2.79 20.43
N ILE A 201 -11.88 -3.89 21.08
CA ILE A 201 -13.12 -4.61 20.76
C ILE A 201 -14.32 -3.69 20.96
N PHE A 202 -14.41 -3.02 22.12
CA PHE A 202 -15.58 -2.20 22.46
C PHE A 202 -15.57 -0.81 21.87
N PHE A 203 -14.41 -0.16 21.80
CA PHE A 203 -14.33 1.26 21.44
C PHE A 203 -13.61 1.53 20.13
N LYS A 204 -12.95 0.53 19.51
CA LYS A 204 -12.12 0.70 18.31
C LYS A 204 -11.04 1.78 18.46
N LYS A 205 -10.55 1.94 19.69
CA LYS A 205 -9.54 2.92 20.09
C LYS A 205 -8.36 2.21 20.77
N GLY A 206 -7.34 2.98 21.10
CA GLY A 206 -6.16 2.48 21.79
C GLY A 206 -5.04 2.11 20.83
N VAL A 207 -3.97 1.56 21.39
CA VAL A 207 -2.70 1.28 20.70
C VAL A 207 -2.87 0.38 19.47
N THR A 208 -3.82 -0.56 19.51
CA THR A 208 -4.10 -1.49 18.42
C THR A 208 -4.95 -0.91 17.29
N SER A 209 -5.45 0.31 17.45
CA SER A 209 -6.27 0.96 16.42
C SER A 209 -5.46 1.78 15.40
N ALA A 210 -4.15 1.84 15.56
CA ALA A 210 -3.25 2.61 14.72
C ALA A 210 -1.98 1.80 14.38
N PRO A 211 -1.26 2.15 13.31
CA PRO A 211 0.03 1.55 13.02
C PRO A 211 1.07 1.96 14.08
N PHE A 212 2.07 1.10 14.26
CA PHE A 212 3.19 1.35 15.19
C PHE A 212 4.06 2.55 14.78
N TRP A 213 4.10 2.87 13.48
CA TRP A 213 4.82 4.01 12.93
C TRP A 213 3.83 5.14 12.68
N SER A 214 4.05 6.27 13.29
CA SER A 214 3.14 7.41 13.20
C SER A 214 3.82 8.68 12.70
N THR A 215 5.15 8.71 12.70
CA THR A 215 5.96 9.85 12.32
C THR A 215 6.93 9.54 11.20
N ASN A 216 7.17 10.52 10.34
CA ASN A 216 8.14 10.47 9.25
C ASN A 216 9.01 11.72 9.27
N LEU A 217 10.27 11.54 8.85
CA LEU A 217 11.17 12.61 8.45
C LEU A 217 11.53 12.42 6.99
N PHE A 218 11.20 13.39 6.15
CA PHE A 218 11.72 13.49 4.80
C PHE A 218 12.80 14.56 4.76
N HIS A 219 14.00 14.17 4.40
CA HIS A 219 15.14 15.05 4.30
C HIS A 219 15.86 14.83 2.99
N SER A 220 16.07 15.91 2.23
CA SER A 220 16.88 15.88 1.02
C SER A 220 18.34 16.00 1.43
N ILE A 221 19.12 14.92 1.27
CA ILE A 221 20.56 14.88 1.57
C ILE A 221 21.37 15.51 0.43
N ILE A 222 20.81 15.55 -0.79
CA ILE A 222 21.44 16.12 -1.98
C ILE A 222 20.52 17.21 -2.49
N SER A 223 21.02 18.43 -2.58
CA SER A 223 20.42 19.40 -3.50
C SER A 223 20.63 18.83 -4.90
N CYS A 224 19.61 18.19 -5.47
CA CYS A 224 19.62 17.91 -6.90
C CYS A 224 19.78 19.24 -7.61
N GLY A 225 21.01 19.53 -8.05
CA GLY A 225 21.22 20.50 -9.11
C GLY A 225 20.31 20.08 -10.26
N GLU A 226 19.68 21.03 -10.87
CA GLU A 226 18.83 20.90 -12.05
C GLU A 226 19.44 19.93 -13.05
N PHE A 227 18.68 18.86 -13.39
CA PHE A 227 18.91 18.06 -14.58
C PHE A 227 17.94 18.50 -15.66
#